data_80a845a99667ce1e09aa6e3adb1d8ba5
#
_entry.id   80a845a99667ce1e09aa6e3adb1d8ba5
#
_cell.length_a   1.000
_cell.length_b   1.000
_cell.length_c   1.000
_cell.angle_alpha   90.00
_cell.angle_beta   90.00
_cell.angle_gamma   90.00
#
_symmetry.space_group_name_H-M   'P 1'
#
loop_
_entity.id
_entity.type
_entity.pdbx_description
1 polymer ?
#
loop_
_entity_poly.entity_id
_entity_poly.type
_entity_poly.pdbx_seq_one_letter_code
_entity_poly.pdbx_strand_id
1 'polypeptide(L)'
;SNSYIGGLSDGFYIIIDCVDDEEYMGFFCISTKTLVEPQWFSVTIADEGIGINELVLVEDMDAGFGYVDRFGHVVIECQYDWATPFVEGVAQVGKWIDDDYYEYYIDTTGNEINLMMNSFTQHQLLYL
;
A
#
# COMPACT_ATOMS: atom_id res chain seq x y z
N SER A 1 -21.15 14.84 7.95
CA SER A 1 -19.78 14.34 8.05
C SER A 1 -18.81 15.51 8.08
N ASN A 2 -17.71 15.32 8.78
CA ASN A 2 -16.66 16.32 8.91
C ASN A 2 -15.41 15.82 8.22
N SER A 3 -14.96 16.57 7.20
CA SER A 3 -13.75 16.22 6.48
C SER A 3 -12.64 17.17 6.85
N TYR A 4 -11.44 16.68 6.97
CA TYR A 4 -10.29 17.52 7.23
C TYR A 4 -9.03 16.91 6.62
N ILE A 5 -8.00 17.75 6.48
CA ILE A 5 -6.72 17.30 5.94
C ILE A 5 -5.88 16.77 7.08
N GLY A 6 -5.52 15.49 6.98
CA GLY A 6 -4.75 14.83 8.03
C GLY A 6 -3.27 15.10 7.99
N GLY A 7 -2.72 15.48 6.84
CA GLY A 7 -1.31 15.81 6.73
C GLY A 7 -0.81 15.71 5.31
N LEU A 8 0.37 16.26 5.09
CA LEU A 8 1.07 16.21 3.81
C LEU A 8 2.20 15.20 3.92
N SER A 9 2.29 14.27 2.99
CA SER A 9 3.39 13.34 2.91
C SER A 9 3.78 13.18 1.45
N ASP A 10 4.95 13.66 1.09
CA ASP A 10 5.56 13.52 -0.24
C ASP A 10 4.62 13.72 -1.42
N GLY A 11 3.94 14.86 -1.43
CA GLY A 11 3.05 15.21 -2.52
C GLY A 11 1.64 14.68 -2.39
N PHE A 12 1.29 14.15 -1.22
CA PHE A 12 -0.06 13.69 -0.94
C PHE A 12 -0.58 14.35 0.33
N TYR A 13 -1.81 14.85 0.27
CA TYR A 13 -2.54 15.22 1.48
C TYR A 13 -3.44 14.06 1.85
N ILE A 14 -3.40 13.65 3.10
CA ILE A 14 -4.33 12.64 3.60
C ILE A 14 -5.62 13.35 3.98
N ILE A 15 -6.73 12.90 3.44
CA ILE A 15 -8.04 13.46 3.69
C ILE A 15 -8.79 12.51 4.60
N ILE A 16 -9.32 13.04 5.70
CA ILE A 16 -10.02 12.23 6.69
C ILE A 16 -11.46 12.71 6.80
N ASP A 17 -12.40 11.80 6.74
CA ASP A 17 -13.82 12.09 6.88
C ASP A 17 -14.39 11.22 8.00
N CYS A 18 -15.12 11.85 8.90
CA CYS A 18 -15.74 11.15 10.03
C CYS A 18 -17.23 10.97 9.76
N VAL A 19 -17.66 9.71 9.71
CA VAL A 19 -19.05 9.35 9.47
C VAL A 19 -19.47 8.36 10.56
N ASP A 20 -20.49 8.71 11.33
CA ASP A 20 -21.02 7.83 12.40
C ASP A 20 -19.93 7.36 13.37
N ASP A 21 -19.08 8.28 13.80
CA ASP A 21 -17.97 8.04 14.71
C ASP A 21 -16.87 7.14 14.16
N GLU A 22 -16.89 6.88 12.86
CA GLU A 22 -15.82 6.14 12.17
C GLU A 22 -15.09 7.06 11.22
N GLU A 23 -13.77 6.91 11.17
CA GLU A 23 -12.93 7.68 10.27
C GLU A 23 -12.64 6.89 9.00
N TYR A 24 -12.77 7.58 7.87
CA TYR A 24 -12.40 7.04 6.57
C TYR A 24 -11.35 7.95 5.97
N MET A 25 -10.41 7.37 5.26
CA MET A 25 -9.31 8.11 4.67
C MET A 25 -9.32 8.02 3.16
N GLY A 26 -8.93 9.12 2.54
CA GLY A 26 -8.63 9.21 1.14
C GLY A 26 -7.40 10.07 0.99
N PHE A 27 -7.16 10.60 -0.19
CA PHE A 27 -5.98 11.44 -0.40
C PHE A 27 -6.18 12.40 -1.57
N PHE A 28 -5.38 13.45 -1.55
CA PHE A 28 -5.24 14.36 -2.68
C PHE A 28 -3.81 14.27 -3.18
N CYS A 29 -3.63 13.89 -4.44
CA CYS A 29 -2.31 13.83 -5.04
C CYS A 29 -2.01 15.14 -5.73
N ILE A 30 -0.98 15.84 -5.28
CA ILE A 30 -0.64 17.16 -5.78
C ILE A 30 -0.20 17.12 -7.24
N SER A 31 0.61 16.13 -7.61
CA SER A 31 1.15 16.06 -8.97
C SER A 31 0.09 15.80 -10.02
N THR A 32 -0.92 15.00 -9.69
CA THR A 32 -2.00 14.68 -10.62
C THR A 32 -3.21 15.58 -10.41
N LYS A 33 -3.24 16.35 -9.32
CA LYS A 33 -4.37 17.21 -8.92
C LYS A 33 -5.65 16.40 -8.80
N THR A 34 -5.52 15.19 -8.29
CA THR A 34 -6.65 14.27 -8.18
C THR A 34 -7.04 14.10 -6.73
N LEU A 35 -8.31 14.30 -6.45
CA LEU A 35 -8.90 14.02 -5.14
C LEU A 35 -9.47 12.62 -5.15
N VAL A 36 -9.02 11.80 -4.22
CA VAL A 36 -9.58 10.46 -4.02
C VAL A 36 -10.35 10.49 -2.71
N GLU A 37 -11.65 10.31 -2.82
CA GLU A 37 -12.56 10.47 -1.68
C GLU A 37 -12.24 9.50 -0.56
N PRO A 38 -12.44 9.92 0.70
CA PRO A 38 -12.28 9.01 1.85
C PRO A 38 -13.17 7.80 1.73
N GLN A 39 -12.57 6.63 1.76
CA GLN A 39 -13.30 5.37 1.59
C GLN A 39 -12.60 4.19 2.26
N TRP A 40 -11.36 4.36 2.72
CA TRP A 40 -10.61 3.28 3.34
C TRP A 40 -10.43 3.53 4.83
N PHE A 41 -10.25 2.45 5.57
CA PHE A 41 -9.95 2.52 6.99
C PHE A 41 -8.61 3.23 7.22
N SER A 42 -7.65 3.02 6.35
CA SER A 42 -6.38 3.75 6.41
C SER A 42 -5.77 3.93 5.02
N VAL A 43 -4.95 4.98 4.91
CA VAL A 43 -4.13 5.27 3.73
C VAL A 43 -2.73 5.52 4.25
N THR A 44 -1.75 4.82 3.71
CA THR A 44 -0.36 4.92 4.14
C THR A 44 0.53 5.30 2.98
N ILE A 45 1.32 6.35 3.17
CA ILE A 45 2.32 6.82 2.22
C ILE A 45 3.68 6.43 2.80
N ALA A 46 4.57 5.89 1.96
CA ALA A 46 5.89 5.51 2.41
C ALA A 46 6.67 6.73 2.94
N ASP A 47 7.52 6.51 3.95
CA ASP A 47 8.33 7.58 4.52
C ASP A 47 9.22 8.24 3.49
N GLU A 48 9.65 7.49 2.50
CA GLU A 48 10.54 7.98 1.44
C GLU A 48 9.77 8.50 0.24
N GLY A 49 8.44 8.58 0.38
CA GLY A 49 7.58 9.04 -0.69
C GLY A 49 7.14 7.92 -1.61
N ILE A 50 6.37 8.30 -2.61
CA ILE A 50 5.92 7.35 -3.62
C ILE A 50 6.71 7.62 -4.88
N GLY A 51 7.53 6.66 -5.26
CA GLY A 51 8.29 6.73 -6.48
C GLY A 51 7.39 6.67 -7.70
N ILE A 52 7.98 6.91 -8.85
CA ILE A 52 7.27 6.78 -10.13
C ILE A 52 6.84 5.32 -10.26
N ASN A 53 5.58 5.09 -10.54
CA ASN A 53 4.98 3.76 -10.70
C ASN A 53 4.78 3.00 -9.39
N GLU A 54 5.00 3.63 -8.26
CA GLU A 54 4.67 2.99 -7.00
C GLU A 54 3.23 3.30 -6.60
N LEU A 55 2.73 2.51 -5.67
CA LEU A 55 1.31 2.51 -5.35
C LEU A 55 1.08 3.00 -3.92
N VAL A 56 -0.13 3.47 -3.67
CA VAL A 56 -0.58 3.91 -2.35
C VAL A 56 -1.15 2.71 -1.61
N LEU A 57 -0.69 2.49 -0.40
CA LEU A 57 -1.19 1.40 0.45
C LEU A 57 -2.49 1.84 1.12
N VAL A 58 -3.53 1.05 0.96
CA VAL A 58 -4.83 1.30 1.58
C VAL A 58 -5.28 0.08 2.35
N GLU A 59 -6.14 0.32 3.33
CA GLU A 59 -6.70 -0.78 4.11
C GLU A 59 -8.22 -0.67 4.11
N ASP A 60 -8.88 -1.75 3.69
CA ASP A 60 -10.32 -1.90 3.85
C ASP A 60 -10.56 -2.62 5.17
N MET A 61 -11.52 -2.14 5.95
CA MET A 61 -11.79 -2.68 7.28
C MET A 61 -12.09 -4.19 7.25
N ASP A 62 -12.77 -4.66 6.24
CA ASP A 62 -13.18 -6.06 6.14
C ASP A 62 -12.23 -6.91 5.32
N ALA A 63 -11.68 -6.36 4.25
CA ALA A 63 -10.90 -7.13 3.30
C ALA A 63 -9.39 -7.09 3.54
N GLY A 64 -8.92 -6.13 4.31
CA GLY A 64 -7.51 -5.98 4.60
C GLY A 64 -6.80 -4.98 3.70
N PHE A 65 -5.51 -5.19 3.48
CA PHE A 65 -4.66 -4.26 2.76
C PHE A 65 -4.64 -4.52 1.26
N GLY A 66 -4.53 -3.46 0.50
CA GLY A 66 -4.37 -3.51 -0.94
C GLY A 66 -3.69 -2.25 -1.42
N TYR A 67 -3.65 -2.05 -2.72
CA TYR A 67 -2.91 -0.93 -3.30
C TYR A 67 -3.69 -0.28 -4.42
N VAL A 68 -3.63 1.05 -4.44
CA VAL A 68 -4.28 1.86 -5.48
C VAL A 68 -3.23 2.75 -6.12
N ASP A 69 -3.54 3.24 -7.33
CA ASP A 69 -2.65 4.18 -7.99
C ASP A 69 -2.93 5.61 -7.50
N ARG A 70 -2.24 6.58 -8.08
CA ARG A 70 -2.35 7.99 -7.67
C ARG A 70 -3.72 8.59 -8.00
N PHE A 71 -4.49 7.93 -8.82
CA PHE A 71 -5.84 8.35 -9.19
C PHE A 71 -6.91 7.63 -8.37
N GLY A 72 -6.49 6.70 -7.50
CA GLY A 72 -7.41 5.95 -6.66
C GLY A 72 -7.95 4.68 -7.28
N HIS A 73 -7.41 4.28 -8.45
CA HIS A 73 -7.83 3.04 -9.08
C HIS A 73 -7.19 1.85 -8.39
N VAL A 74 -7.97 0.83 -8.11
CA VAL A 74 -7.45 -0.37 -7.48
C VAL A 74 -6.54 -1.10 -8.45
N VAL A 75 -5.31 -1.35 -8.03
CA VAL A 75 -4.33 -2.11 -8.82
C VAL A 75 -4.16 -3.50 -8.22
N ILE A 76 -4.08 -3.57 -6.89
CA ILE A 76 -4.02 -4.84 -6.19
C ILE A 76 -5.14 -4.83 -5.17
N GLU A 77 -6.09 -5.74 -5.31
CA GLU A 77 -7.27 -5.80 -4.45
C GLU A 77 -6.88 -5.97 -2.98
N CYS A 78 -7.67 -5.38 -2.11
CA CYS A 78 -7.50 -5.56 -0.67
C CYS A 78 -7.69 -7.03 -0.33
N GLN A 79 -6.67 -7.65 0.22
CA GLN A 79 -6.68 -9.09 0.48
C GLN A 79 -5.66 -9.51 1.53
N TYR A 80 -4.75 -8.63 1.90
CA TYR A 80 -3.66 -8.99 2.79
C TYR A 80 -3.99 -8.62 4.24
N ASP A 81 -3.59 -9.47 5.17
CA ASP A 81 -3.79 -9.20 6.58
C ASP A 81 -2.76 -8.19 7.10
N TRP A 82 -1.65 -8.07 6.40
CA TRP A 82 -0.59 -7.14 6.71
C TRP A 82 0.12 -6.75 5.43
N ALA A 83 0.63 -5.53 5.37
CA ALA A 83 1.34 -5.07 4.17
C ALA A 83 2.18 -3.84 4.48
N THR A 84 3.21 -3.62 3.65
CA THR A 84 4.03 -2.42 3.70
C THR A 84 3.78 -1.59 2.45
N PRO A 85 4.10 -0.29 2.48
CA PRO A 85 4.12 0.49 1.23
C PRO A 85 5.17 -0.06 0.28
N PHE A 86 4.98 0.23 -1.02
CA PHE A 86 5.99 -0.12 -2.01
C PHE A 86 7.19 0.81 -1.89
N VAL A 87 8.37 0.22 -1.92
CA VAL A 87 9.63 0.96 -1.96
C VAL A 87 10.45 0.29 -3.06
N GLU A 88 10.84 1.08 -4.05
CA GLU A 88 11.63 0.60 -5.19
C GLU A 88 10.99 -0.61 -5.87
N GLY A 89 9.66 -0.57 -6.00
CA GLY A 89 8.92 -1.59 -6.74
C GLY A 89 8.62 -2.86 -5.95
N VAL A 90 8.91 -2.89 -4.66
CA VAL A 90 8.74 -4.09 -3.83
C VAL A 90 7.96 -3.75 -2.55
N ALA A 91 7.03 -4.61 -2.19
CA ALA A 91 6.33 -4.52 -0.91
C ALA A 91 6.33 -5.91 -0.26
N GLN A 92 6.26 -5.90 1.07
CA GLN A 92 6.10 -7.14 1.82
C GLN A 92 4.67 -7.26 2.30
N VAL A 93 4.08 -8.42 2.14
CA VAL A 93 2.70 -8.66 2.55
C VAL A 93 2.61 -9.92 3.40
N GLY A 94 1.56 -9.99 4.20
CA GLY A 94 1.30 -11.15 5.03
C GLY A 94 -0.14 -11.59 4.87
N LYS A 95 -0.36 -12.89 4.93
CA LYS A 95 -1.69 -13.44 4.71
C LYS A 95 -1.87 -14.74 5.46
N TRP A 96 -3.02 -14.88 6.12
CA TRP A 96 -3.43 -16.14 6.72
C TRP A 96 -4.10 -17.00 5.66
N ILE A 97 -3.61 -18.22 5.50
CA ILE A 97 -4.21 -19.19 4.60
C ILE A 97 -4.42 -20.42 5.43
N ASP A 98 -5.68 -20.77 5.65
CA ASP A 98 -6.12 -21.85 6.53
C ASP A 98 -5.48 -21.72 7.90
N ASP A 99 -4.92 -21.90 8.65
CA ASP A 99 -4.39 -21.61 9.97
C ASP A 99 -2.90 -21.23 9.95
N ASP A 100 -2.35 -21.05 8.77
CA ASP A 100 -0.93 -20.74 8.63
C ASP A 100 -0.76 -19.31 8.12
N TYR A 101 0.22 -18.62 8.67
CA TYR A 101 0.53 -17.24 8.29
C TYR A 101 1.74 -17.23 7.35
N TYR A 102 1.59 -16.60 6.19
CA TYR A 102 2.65 -16.49 5.18
C TYR A 102 3.01 -15.05 4.96
N GLU A 103 4.31 -14.76 4.91
CA GLU A 103 4.82 -13.45 4.51
C GLU A 103 5.65 -13.64 3.26
N TYR A 104 5.47 -12.75 2.30
CA TYR A 104 6.20 -12.81 1.05
C TYR A 104 6.29 -11.42 0.43
N TYR A 105 7.05 -11.31 -0.64
CA TYR A 105 7.24 -10.04 -1.34
C TYR A 105 6.47 -10.05 -2.64
N ILE A 106 5.97 -8.89 -3.02
CA ILE A 106 5.22 -8.73 -4.27
C ILE A 106 5.80 -7.57 -5.07
N ASP A 107 5.61 -7.62 -6.39
CA ASP A 107 5.90 -6.49 -7.27
C ASP A 107 4.65 -5.62 -7.44
N THR A 108 4.77 -4.57 -8.24
CA THR A 108 3.67 -3.60 -8.39
C THR A 108 2.48 -4.14 -9.19
N THR A 109 2.59 -5.34 -9.73
CA THR A 109 1.45 -6.01 -10.37
C THR A 109 0.78 -7.00 -9.44
N GLY A 110 1.32 -7.18 -8.22
CA GLY A 110 0.78 -8.10 -7.24
C GLY A 110 1.32 -9.51 -7.35
N ASN A 111 2.27 -9.74 -8.24
CA ASN A 111 2.88 -11.06 -8.38
C ASN A 111 3.91 -11.27 -7.29
N GLU A 112 3.92 -12.48 -6.73
CA GLU A 112 4.91 -12.84 -5.73
C GLU A 112 6.30 -12.85 -6.36
N ILE A 113 7.26 -12.27 -5.66
CA ILE A 113 8.66 -12.32 -6.07
C ILE A 113 9.45 -13.00 -4.97
N ASN A 114 10.39 -13.83 -5.39
CA ASN A 114 11.18 -14.60 -4.45
C ASN A 114 12.51 -13.89 -4.18
N LEU A 115 12.44 -12.83 -3.37
CA LEU A 115 13.64 -12.07 -3.02
C LEU A 115 14.63 -12.94 -2.27
N MET A 116 14.14 -13.84 -1.43
CA MET A 116 15.01 -14.74 -0.70
C MET A 116 15.81 -15.63 -1.65
N MET A 117 15.13 -16.17 -2.66
CA MET A 117 15.79 -17.01 -3.66
C MET A 117 16.80 -16.19 -4.48
N ASN A 118 16.40 -14.98 -4.87
CA ASN A 118 17.29 -14.11 -5.64
C ASN A 118 18.52 -13.73 -4.83
N SER A 119 18.33 -13.38 -3.57
CA SER A 119 19.43 -13.07 -2.66
C SER A 119 20.34 -14.25 -2.46
N PHE A 120 19.75 -15.41 -2.27
CA PHE A 120 20.50 -16.64 -2.09
C PHE A 120 21.34 -16.96 -3.35
N THR A 121 20.73 -16.82 -4.51
CA THR A 121 21.43 -17.08 -5.76
C THR A 121 22.62 -16.16 -5.94
N GLN A 122 22.44 -14.88 -5.68
CA GLN A 122 23.53 -13.91 -5.77
C GLN A 122 24.62 -14.21 -4.75
N HIS A 123 24.21 -14.56 -3.55
CA HIS A 123 25.13 -14.91 -2.51
C HIS A 123 25.94 -16.17 -2.87
N GLN A 124 25.27 -17.15 -3.42
CA GLN A 124 25.88 -18.37 -3.91
C GLN A 124 26.94 -18.06 -4.96
N LEU A 125 26.61 -17.19 -5.90
CA LEU A 125 27.54 -16.82 -6.95
C LEU A 125 28.80 -16.16 -6.40
N LEU A 126 28.70 -15.45 -5.29
CA LEU A 126 29.84 -14.83 -4.66
C LEU A 126 30.78 -15.84 -4.03
N TYR A 127 30.27 -17.00 -3.65
CA TYR A 127 31.05 -18.01 -2.95
C TYR A 127 31.39 -19.22 -3.81
N LEU A 128 30.91 -19.23 -5.03
CA LEU A 128 31.28 -20.28 -5.97
C LEU A 128 32.52 -19.86 -6.75
#